data_194913afd23825e2d175bb9a0b0b0ff8
#
_entry.id   194913afd23825e2d175bb9a0b0b0ff8
#
_cell.length_a   1.000
_cell.length_b   1.000
_cell.length_c   1.000
_cell.angle_alpha   90.00
_cell.angle_beta   90.00
_cell.angle_gamma   90.00
#
_symmetry.space_group_name_H-M   'P 1'
#
loop_
_entity.id
_entity.type
_entity.pdbx_description
1 polymer ?
#
loop_
_entity_poly.entity_id
_entity_poly.type
_entity_poly.pdbx_seq_one_letter_code
_entity_poly.pdbx_strand_id
1 'polypeptide(L)'
;MSDDEDNFIDDWQELAIHLDQNKPDLLLLPEMPFSKWIASEKKVNEESKAKCVEKHDKWMVKMEQLNAKHIVYSRPVIAGDKLFNTAFVYVKDRGHFKIHTKSFFPEEPFFWEESWFDHEEGEMFELLAISGIKIGVLLCTEMWLTEYARHYGKQGIDILLCPRATGMASVDRWIRCGQTLAILSGAYCLSSNRSGHGDQHFQWGGNGWIAEPVTGDLLGTTTPGEKFVTTEIDITKSRNAKNKYPLYVNGY
;
A
#
# COMPACT_ATOMS: atom_id res chain seq x y z
N MET A 1 -1.86 4.43 10.72
CA MET A 1 -0.83 5.45 11.01
C MET A 1 -1.48 6.82 10.91
N SER A 2 -1.32 7.63 11.94
CA SER A 2 -1.95 8.95 12.10
C SER A 2 -1.13 10.07 11.44
N ASP A 3 -1.80 11.18 11.03
CA ASP A 3 -1.14 12.41 10.57
C ASP A 3 -0.61 13.25 11.74
N ASP A 4 -1.18 13.07 12.93
CA ASP A 4 -0.74 13.69 14.17
C ASP A 4 0.51 12.98 14.69
N GLU A 5 1.55 13.76 15.07
CA GLU A 5 2.87 13.23 15.37
C GLU A 5 2.90 12.44 16.69
N ASP A 6 2.16 12.86 17.70
CA ASP A 6 2.11 12.16 18.99
C ASP A 6 1.35 10.85 18.85
N ASN A 7 0.19 10.87 18.21
CA ASN A 7 -0.58 9.66 17.89
C ASN A 7 0.19 8.72 16.96
N PHE A 8 1.03 9.24 16.05
CA PHE A 8 1.88 8.42 15.19
C PHE A 8 2.95 7.66 15.99
N ILE A 9 3.55 8.28 16.99
CA ILE A 9 4.54 7.63 17.86
C ILE A 9 3.90 6.48 18.62
N ASP A 10 2.70 6.68 19.16
CA ASP A 10 1.94 5.64 19.84
C ASP A 10 1.57 4.50 18.88
N ASP A 11 1.05 4.82 17.69
CA ASP A 11 0.77 3.84 16.63
C ASP A 11 2.00 3.00 16.27
N TRP A 12 3.19 3.64 16.22
CA TRP A 12 4.44 2.94 15.90
C TRP A 12 4.87 1.98 17.02
N GLN A 13 4.71 2.37 18.27
CA GLN A 13 4.99 1.51 19.43
C GLN A 13 4.04 0.32 19.49
N GLU A 14 2.74 0.56 19.30
CA GLU A 14 1.72 -0.51 19.24
C GLU A 14 2.02 -1.48 18.07
N LEU A 15 2.41 -0.94 16.89
CA LEU A 15 2.83 -1.77 15.75
C LEU A 15 4.04 -2.65 16.11
N ALA A 16 5.06 -2.09 16.75
CA ALA A 16 6.25 -2.85 17.15
C ALA A 16 5.88 -4.01 18.10
N ILE A 17 5.03 -3.74 19.07
CA ILE A 17 4.51 -4.78 20.00
C ILE A 17 3.76 -5.87 19.23
N HIS A 18 2.86 -5.47 18.31
CA HIS A 18 2.11 -6.42 17.49
C HIS A 18 3.03 -7.31 16.64
N LEU A 19 4.08 -6.72 16.05
CA LEU A 19 5.05 -7.45 15.22
C LEU A 19 5.91 -8.42 16.06
N ASP A 20 6.27 -8.05 17.27
CA ASP A 20 7.02 -8.92 18.18
C ASP A 20 6.20 -10.17 18.58
N GLN A 21 4.90 -10.01 18.73
CA GLN A 21 3.99 -11.10 19.05
C GLN A 21 3.73 -12.04 17.86
N ASN A 22 3.58 -11.48 16.66
CA ASN A 22 3.13 -12.22 15.46
C ASN A 22 4.26 -12.60 14.49
N LYS A 23 5.39 -11.87 14.49
CA LYS A 23 6.58 -12.09 13.65
C LYS A 23 6.25 -12.35 12.17
N PRO A 24 5.52 -11.47 11.50
CA PRO A 24 5.07 -11.71 10.13
C PRO A 24 6.25 -11.75 9.15
N ASP A 25 6.12 -12.51 8.08
CA ASP A 25 7.06 -12.48 6.95
C ASP A 25 6.97 -11.19 6.15
N LEU A 26 5.76 -10.59 6.07
CA LEU A 26 5.47 -9.38 5.31
C LEU A 26 4.60 -8.41 6.12
N LEU A 27 5.06 -7.17 6.24
CA LEU A 27 4.30 -6.03 6.74
C LEU A 27 3.97 -5.10 5.58
N LEU A 28 2.71 -4.66 5.49
CA LEU A 28 2.26 -3.64 4.54
C LEU A 28 1.89 -2.37 5.31
N LEU A 29 2.63 -1.29 5.09
CA LEU A 29 2.31 0.04 5.62
C LEU A 29 1.39 0.80 4.66
N PRO A 30 0.66 1.84 5.13
CA PRO A 30 -0.14 2.72 4.28
C PRO A 30 0.71 3.51 3.27
N GLU A 31 0.03 4.19 2.37
CA GLU A 31 0.64 5.14 1.44
C GLU A 31 1.23 6.33 2.19
N MET A 32 2.51 6.62 1.92
CA MET A 32 3.32 7.70 2.54
C MET A 32 3.11 7.82 4.06
N PRO A 33 3.39 6.79 4.86
CA PRO A 33 2.92 6.67 6.24
C PRO A 33 3.60 7.62 7.24
N PHE A 34 4.75 8.22 6.90
CA PHE A 34 5.65 8.84 7.88
C PHE A 34 5.55 10.34 7.98
N SER A 35 4.62 10.97 7.29
CA SER A 35 4.36 12.40 7.38
C SER A 35 2.87 12.68 7.25
N LYS A 36 2.48 13.90 7.59
CA LYS A 36 1.18 14.43 7.23
C LYS A 36 0.97 14.34 5.71
N TRP A 37 -0.29 14.14 5.29
CA TRP A 37 -0.63 14.08 3.87
C TRP A 37 -0.39 15.42 3.19
N ILE A 38 0.53 15.48 2.23
CA ILE A 38 0.95 16.74 1.61
C ILE A 38 -0.01 17.22 0.52
N ALA A 39 -0.74 16.32 -0.14
CA ALA A 39 -1.65 16.64 -1.23
C ALA A 39 -3.07 17.01 -0.77
N SER A 40 -3.24 17.44 0.49
CA SER A 40 -4.52 17.92 1.05
C SER A 40 -4.97 19.26 0.46
N GLU A 41 -4.03 20.06 -0.02
CA GLU A 41 -4.25 21.34 -0.69
C GLU A 41 -3.71 21.32 -2.12
N LYS A 42 -4.41 22.02 -3.04
CA LYS A 42 -3.99 22.07 -4.46
C LYS A 42 -2.69 22.85 -4.68
N LYS A 43 -2.44 23.86 -3.82
CA LYS A 43 -1.26 24.70 -3.94
C LYS A 43 -0.02 23.94 -3.45
N VAL A 44 0.86 23.64 -4.38
CA VAL A 44 2.16 23.01 -4.09
C VAL A 44 3.04 23.94 -3.26
N ASN A 45 3.70 23.37 -2.26
CA ASN A 45 4.61 24.07 -1.34
C ASN A 45 5.93 23.31 -1.24
N GLU A 46 7.03 23.94 -1.68
CA GLU A 46 8.34 23.29 -1.72
C GLU A 46 8.88 22.94 -0.32
N GLU A 47 8.59 23.77 0.69
CA GLU A 47 8.95 23.48 2.08
C GLU A 47 8.21 22.22 2.59
N SER A 48 6.93 22.07 2.24
CA SER A 48 6.14 20.87 2.59
C SER A 48 6.68 19.62 1.90
N LYS A 49 7.09 19.71 0.62
CA LYS A 49 7.77 18.61 -0.10
C LYS A 49 9.03 18.17 0.65
N ALA A 50 9.93 19.12 0.95
CA ALA A 50 11.18 18.85 1.63
C ALA A 50 10.97 18.21 3.01
N LYS A 51 10.05 18.75 3.82
CA LYS A 51 9.71 18.20 5.14
C LYS A 51 9.11 16.80 5.05
N CYS A 52 8.28 16.54 4.03
CA CYS A 52 7.69 15.22 3.82
C CYS A 52 8.77 14.18 3.52
N VAL A 53 9.71 14.49 2.63
CA VAL A 53 10.85 13.61 2.31
C VAL A 53 11.72 13.37 3.55
N GLU A 54 12.12 14.44 4.25
CA GLU A 54 12.94 14.37 5.47
C GLU A 54 12.31 13.47 6.54
N LYS A 55 11.00 13.61 6.78
CA LYS A 55 10.28 12.74 7.74
C LYS A 55 10.32 11.28 7.31
N HIS A 56 10.13 10.98 6.03
CA HIS A 56 10.24 9.62 5.51
C HIS A 56 11.65 9.07 5.67
N ASP A 57 12.69 9.83 5.36
CA ASP A 57 14.09 9.43 5.54
C ASP A 57 14.39 9.08 7.01
N LYS A 58 13.93 9.93 7.94
CA LYS A 58 14.08 9.70 9.39
C LYS A 58 13.41 8.41 9.87
N TRP A 59 12.21 8.10 9.39
CA TRP A 59 11.46 6.93 9.84
C TRP A 59 11.86 5.64 9.14
N MET A 60 12.41 5.72 7.92
CA MET A 60 12.96 4.55 7.23
C MET A 60 14.04 3.83 8.03
N VAL A 61 14.92 4.58 8.67
CA VAL A 61 15.98 4.01 9.52
C VAL A 61 15.40 3.22 10.70
N LYS A 62 14.23 3.64 11.21
CA LYS A 62 13.57 2.96 12.34
C LYS A 62 12.89 1.64 11.93
N MET A 63 12.68 1.38 10.64
CA MET A 63 12.12 0.10 10.18
C MET A 63 13.02 -1.10 10.54
N GLU A 64 14.32 -0.90 10.66
CA GLU A 64 15.27 -1.94 11.07
C GLU A 64 14.94 -2.53 12.46
N GLN A 65 14.25 -1.76 13.30
CA GLN A 65 13.84 -2.15 14.65
C GLN A 65 12.56 -3.00 14.65
N LEU A 66 11.82 -3.05 13.55
CA LEU A 66 10.58 -3.81 13.43
C LEU A 66 10.86 -5.29 13.15
N ASN A 67 10.11 -6.16 13.84
CA ASN A 67 10.25 -7.60 13.71
C ASN A 67 9.41 -8.16 12.56
N ALA A 68 9.71 -7.73 11.33
CA ALA A 68 9.18 -8.27 10.09
C ALA A 68 10.31 -8.53 9.10
N LYS A 69 10.22 -9.59 8.29
CA LYS A 69 11.29 -9.91 7.31
C LYS A 69 11.29 -8.94 6.13
N HIS A 70 10.10 -8.54 5.69
CA HIS A 70 9.89 -7.62 4.58
C HIS A 70 8.87 -6.55 5.00
N ILE A 71 9.13 -5.29 4.66
CA ILE A 71 8.20 -4.19 4.91
C ILE A 71 7.96 -3.45 3.60
N VAL A 72 6.72 -3.44 3.11
CA VAL A 72 6.33 -2.67 1.92
C VAL A 72 5.66 -1.37 2.36
N TYR A 73 6.07 -0.28 1.76
CA TYR A 73 5.61 1.07 2.04
C TYR A 73 5.78 1.96 0.81
N SER A 74 5.15 3.13 0.77
CA SER A 74 5.50 4.16 -0.22
C SER A 74 6.05 5.42 0.45
N ARG A 75 6.78 6.22 -0.34
CA ARG A 75 7.35 7.47 0.11
C ARG A 75 7.47 8.48 -1.02
N PRO A 76 7.51 9.78 -0.71
CA PRO A 76 7.91 10.79 -1.67
C PRO A 76 9.42 10.67 -1.97
N VAL A 77 9.77 10.79 -3.24
CA VAL A 77 11.16 10.76 -3.73
C VAL A 77 11.39 11.98 -4.62
N ILE A 78 12.38 12.79 -4.29
CA ILE A 78 12.83 13.90 -5.13
C ILE A 78 13.94 13.41 -6.06
N ALA A 79 13.79 13.63 -7.37
CA ALA A 79 14.83 13.40 -8.37
C ALA A 79 14.90 14.60 -9.31
N GLY A 80 15.95 15.39 -9.18
CA GLY A 80 16.05 16.70 -9.84
C GLY A 80 15.02 17.68 -9.29
N ASP A 81 14.17 18.20 -10.16
CA ASP A 81 13.06 19.10 -9.85
C ASP A 81 11.71 18.36 -9.67
N LYS A 82 11.70 17.03 -9.86
CA LYS A 82 10.50 16.18 -9.83
C LYS A 82 10.29 15.53 -8.48
N LEU A 83 9.02 15.36 -8.12
CA LEU A 83 8.59 14.62 -6.93
C LEU A 83 7.75 13.40 -7.35
N PHE A 84 8.12 12.23 -6.89
CA PHE A 84 7.44 10.97 -7.18
C PHE A 84 6.86 10.34 -5.92
N ASN A 85 5.73 9.65 -6.04
CA ASN A 85 5.22 8.74 -5.01
C ASN A 85 5.66 7.30 -5.36
N THR A 86 6.62 6.79 -4.63
CA THR A 86 7.31 5.53 -4.99
C THR A 86 7.17 4.49 -3.89
N ALA A 87 6.78 3.28 -4.28
CA ALA A 87 6.75 2.11 -3.41
C ALA A 87 8.12 1.44 -3.31
N PHE A 88 8.45 1.02 -2.09
CA PHE A 88 9.67 0.31 -1.74
C PHE A 88 9.37 -0.93 -0.92
N VAL A 89 10.26 -1.90 -0.98
CA VAL A 89 10.38 -2.96 0.01
C VAL A 89 11.66 -2.78 0.82
N TYR A 90 11.53 -2.77 2.13
CA TYR A 90 12.65 -3.02 3.02
C TYR A 90 12.79 -4.52 3.22
N VAL A 91 13.97 -5.04 2.97
CA VAL A 91 14.35 -6.44 3.22
C VAL A 91 15.35 -6.44 4.37
N LYS A 92 15.03 -7.14 5.44
CA LYS A 92 15.86 -7.19 6.65
C LYS A 92 17.29 -7.59 6.26
N ASP A 93 18.27 -6.87 6.80
CA ASP A 93 19.72 -7.02 6.56
C ASP A 93 20.19 -6.77 5.11
N ARG A 94 19.30 -6.29 4.22
CA ARG A 94 19.62 -6.01 2.81
C ARG A 94 19.30 -4.58 2.38
N GLY A 95 18.44 -3.86 3.15
CA GLY A 95 18.07 -2.47 2.88
C GLY A 95 16.81 -2.32 2.01
N HIS A 96 16.68 -1.17 1.36
CA HIS A 96 15.48 -0.74 0.65
C HIS A 96 15.64 -0.87 -0.86
N PHE A 97 14.62 -1.43 -1.52
CA PHE A 97 14.58 -1.62 -2.98
C PHE A 97 13.31 -0.99 -3.54
N LYS A 98 13.44 -0.19 -4.60
CA LYS A 98 12.30 0.36 -5.35
C LYS A 98 11.52 -0.78 -6.00
N ILE A 99 10.17 -0.68 -5.97
CA ILE A 99 9.27 -1.66 -6.58
C ILE A 99 8.46 -1.01 -7.70
N HIS A 100 7.81 0.13 -7.43
CA HIS A 100 6.84 0.76 -8.31
C HIS A 100 6.74 2.26 -8.04
N THR A 101 6.57 3.08 -9.06
CA THR A 101 6.24 4.49 -8.93
C THR A 101 4.80 4.72 -9.37
N LYS A 102 4.00 5.39 -8.54
CA LYS A 102 2.60 5.67 -8.82
C LYS A 102 2.46 6.42 -10.14
N SER A 103 1.60 5.91 -11.03
CA SER A 103 1.40 6.43 -12.37
C SER A 103 0.05 7.13 -12.57
N PHE A 104 -0.91 6.92 -11.66
CA PHE A 104 -2.26 7.47 -11.78
C PHE A 104 -2.67 8.18 -10.51
N PHE A 105 -2.91 9.48 -10.62
CA PHE A 105 -3.16 10.37 -9.50
C PHE A 105 -4.60 10.91 -9.51
N PRO A 106 -5.27 11.02 -8.36
CA PRO A 106 -6.49 11.80 -8.24
C PRO A 106 -6.22 13.31 -8.25
N GLU A 107 -7.23 14.08 -8.65
CA GLU A 107 -7.22 15.54 -8.61
C GLU A 107 -8.57 16.04 -8.08
N GLU A 108 -8.76 15.95 -6.77
CA GLU A 108 -9.99 16.34 -6.09
C GLU A 108 -9.71 16.89 -4.68
N PRO A 109 -10.66 17.54 -3.99
CA PRO A 109 -10.44 18.04 -2.63
C PRO A 109 -9.86 16.98 -1.70
N PHE A 110 -8.78 17.34 -0.99
CA PHE A 110 -7.91 16.51 -0.14
C PHE A 110 -6.98 15.53 -0.88
N PHE A 111 -7.14 15.35 -2.18
CA PHE A 111 -6.35 14.42 -3.00
C PHE A 111 -5.90 15.10 -4.28
N TRP A 112 -5.11 16.18 -4.14
CA TRP A 112 -4.57 16.98 -5.26
C TRP A 112 -3.23 16.38 -5.76
N GLU A 113 -3.17 15.07 -5.87
CA GLU A 113 -1.91 14.36 -6.15
C GLU A 113 -1.36 14.67 -7.54
N GLU A 114 -2.21 14.82 -8.56
CA GLU A 114 -1.80 15.20 -9.91
C GLU A 114 -1.09 16.57 -9.95
N SER A 115 -1.44 17.48 -9.04
CA SER A 115 -0.75 18.76 -8.86
C SER A 115 0.57 18.66 -8.12
N TRP A 116 0.78 17.60 -7.31
CA TRP A 116 1.93 17.46 -6.42
C TRP A 116 3.02 16.54 -6.94
N PHE A 117 2.63 15.48 -7.67
CA PHE A 117 3.55 14.42 -8.09
C PHE A 117 3.73 14.39 -9.59
N ASP A 118 4.93 14.05 -10.00
CA ASP A 118 5.31 13.86 -11.39
C ASP A 118 5.13 12.41 -11.82
N HIS A 119 4.85 12.21 -13.11
CA HIS A 119 4.81 10.88 -13.73
C HIS A 119 6.23 10.43 -14.09
N GLU A 120 6.56 9.19 -13.74
CA GLU A 120 7.82 8.56 -14.16
C GLU A 120 7.64 7.97 -15.57
N GLU A 121 8.49 8.40 -16.51
CA GLU A 121 8.44 7.91 -17.87
C GLU A 121 8.84 6.43 -17.94
N GLY A 122 8.06 5.62 -18.66
CA GLY A 122 8.36 4.21 -18.85
C GLY A 122 8.13 3.32 -17.64
N GLU A 123 7.41 3.82 -16.62
CA GLU A 123 6.99 2.96 -15.49
C GLU A 123 6.19 1.77 -16.02
N MET A 124 6.61 0.59 -15.61
CA MET A 124 5.98 -0.67 -15.97
C MET A 124 5.48 -1.35 -14.70
N PHE A 125 4.27 -1.92 -14.76
CA PHE A 125 3.70 -2.71 -13.66
C PHE A 125 4.35 -4.10 -13.62
N GLU A 126 5.62 -4.14 -13.18
CA GLU A 126 6.39 -5.37 -13.11
C GLU A 126 6.31 -6.00 -11.72
N LEU A 127 6.30 -7.33 -11.70
CA LEU A 127 6.32 -8.05 -10.43
C LEU A 127 7.70 -8.00 -9.76
N LEU A 128 7.68 -8.02 -8.43
CA LEU A 128 8.86 -8.26 -7.61
C LEU A 128 8.84 -9.71 -7.10
N ALA A 129 9.95 -10.41 -7.20
CA ALA A 129 10.11 -11.74 -6.61
C ALA A 129 10.96 -11.67 -5.33
N ILE A 130 10.39 -12.04 -4.19
CA ILE A 130 11.07 -12.09 -2.89
C ILE A 130 10.86 -13.46 -2.27
N SER A 131 11.94 -14.16 -1.93
CA SER A 131 11.88 -15.47 -1.26
C SER A 131 10.97 -16.49 -1.98
N GLY A 132 10.91 -16.43 -3.31
CA GLY A 132 10.06 -17.30 -4.13
C GLY A 132 8.58 -16.91 -4.18
N ILE A 133 8.20 -15.76 -3.60
CA ILE A 133 6.88 -15.16 -3.67
C ILE A 133 6.89 -14.04 -4.70
N LYS A 134 5.92 -14.02 -5.61
CA LYS A 134 5.75 -12.99 -6.64
C LYS A 134 4.74 -11.94 -6.16
N ILE A 135 5.14 -10.69 -6.15
CA ILE A 135 4.38 -9.57 -5.60
C ILE A 135 4.14 -8.52 -6.67
N GLY A 136 2.89 -8.04 -6.81
CA GLY A 136 2.53 -6.84 -7.54
C GLY A 136 2.17 -5.71 -6.58
N VAL A 137 2.31 -4.46 -6.99
CA VAL A 137 1.96 -3.28 -6.19
C VAL A 137 1.08 -2.34 -7.00
N LEU A 138 -0.04 -1.92 -6.41
CA LEU A 138 -0.91 -0.84 -6.89
C LEU A 138 -1.05 0.20 -5.78
N LEU A 139 -0.65 1.44 -6.04
CA LEU A 139 -0.74 2.52 -5.07
C LEU A 139 -2.11 3.21 -5.15
N CYS A 140 -2.94 3.02 -4.13
CA CYS A 140 -4.20 3.73 -3.90
C CYS A 140 -5.11 3.76 -5.15
N THR A 141 -5.23 4.89 -5.83
CA THR A 141 -6.08 5.12 -7.01
C THR A 141 -5.88 4.10 -8.12
N GLU A 142 -4.67 3.55 -8.27
CA GLU A 142 -4.36 2.54 -9.29
C GLU A 142 -5.19 1.27 -9.16
N MET A 143 -5.73 0.99 -7.97
CA MET A 143 -6.64 -0.14 -7.74
C MET A 143 -7.89 -0.07 -8.63
N TRP A 144 -8.34 1.12 -9.02
CA TRP A 144 -9.53 1.28 -9.87
C TRP A 144 -9.28 0.97 -11.35
N LEU A 145 -8.01 0.89 -11.74
CA LEU A 145 -7.57 0.53 -13.09
C LEU A 145 -7.34 -0.98 -13.13
N THR A 146 -8.44 -1.74 -13.19
CA THR A 146 -8.47 -3.19 -13.00
C THR A 146 -7.64 -3.99 -14.01
N GLU A 147 -7.32 -3.39 -15.16
CA GLU A 147 -6.41 -3.94 -16.17
C GLU A 147 -5.02 -4.25 -15.62
N TYR A 148 -4.52 -3.46 -14.67
CA TYR A 148 -3.21 -3.71 -14.06
C TYR A 148 -3.23 -4.89 -13.08
N ALA A 149 -4.34 -5.10 -12.37
CA ALA A 149 -4.51 -6.31 -11.56
C ALA A 149 -4.53 -7.58 -12.44
N ARG A 150 -5.19 -7.52 -13.61
CA ARG A 150 -5.16 -8.60 -14.60
C ARG A 150 -3.78 -8.79 -15.20
N HIS A 151 -3.07 -7.67 -15.49
CA HIS A 151 -1.70 -7.72 -15.98
C HIS A 151 -0.78 -8.47 -15.00
N TYR A 152 -0.84 -8.12 -13.72
CA TYR A 152 -0.15 -8.84 -12.66
C TYR A 152 -0.58 -10.31 -12.54
N GLY A 153 -1.89 -10.57 -12.67
CA GLY A 153 -2.43 -11.95 -12.71
C GLY A 153 -1.79 -12.79 -13.81
N LYS A 154 -1.62 -12.21 -15.02
CA LYS A 154 -0.93 -12.87 -16.16
C LYS A 154 0.56 -13.09 -15.91
N GLN A 155 1.22 -12.23 -15.15
CA GLN A 155 2.59 -12.43 -14.70
C GLN A 155 2.69 -13.52 -13.62
N GLY A 156 1.55 -13.96 -13.06
CA GLY A 156 1.47 -15.01 -12.07
C GLY A 156 1.87 -14.58 -10.67
N ILE A 157 1.50 -13.37 -10.25
CA ILE A 157 1.74 -12.90 -8.89
C ILE A 157 1.02 -13.77 -7.86
N ASP A 158 1.62 -13.91 -6.68
CA ASP A 158 1.04 -14.59 -5.53
C ASP A 158 0.26 -13.61 -4.62
N ILE A 159 0.75 -12.37 -4.52
CA ILE A 159 0.21 -11.32 -3.66
C ILE A 159 0.15 -9.99 -4.44
N LEU A 160 -0.98 -9.29 -4.33
CA LEU A 160 -1.18 -7.92 -4.77
C LEU A 160 -1.23 -7.01 -3.54
N LEU A 161 -0.32 -6.06 -3.45
CA LEU A 161 -0.20 -5.13 -2.34
C LEU A 161 -0.74 -3.75 -2.71
N CYS A 162 -1.59 -3.18 -1.86
CA CYS A 162 -2.27 -1.93 -2.12
C CYS A 162 -2.15 -0.97 -0.93
N PRO A 163 -1.01 -0.27 -0.76
CA PRO A 163 -0.90 0.84 0.18
C PRO A 163 -1.87 1.96 -0.19
N ARG A 164 -2.63 2.50 0.78
CA ARG A 164 -3.65 3.53 0.51
C ARG A 164 -3.61 4.69 1.50
N ALA A 165 -4.15 5.83 1.03
CA ALA A 165 -4.52 6.98 1.82
C ALA A 165 -5.93 7.40 1.39
N THR A 166 -6.97 6.88 2.07
CA THR A 166 -8.37 7.08 1.68
C THR A 166 -9.27 7.39 2.87
N GLY A 167 -10.32 8.20 2.61
CA GLY A 167 -11.23 8.67 3.64
C GLY A 167 -12.27 7.65 4.10
N MET A 168 -12.82 7.88 5.29
CA MET A 168 -13.82 7.03 5.94
C MET A 168 -15.08 6.84 5.07
N ALA A 169 -15.54 7.87 4.38
CA ALA A 169 -16.76 7.81 3.57
C ALA A 169 -16.71 6.82 2.39
N SER A 170 -15.52 6.36 2.01
CA SER A 170 -15.33 5.48 0.85
C SER A 170 -14.90 4.06 1.20
N VAL A 171 -14.80 3.71 2.49
CA VAL A 171 -14.27 2.42 2.98
C VAL A 171 -14.91 1.23 2.27
N ASP A 172 -16.24 1.15 2.23
CA ASP A 172 -16.96 0.02 1.63
C ASP A 172 -16.66 -0.17 0.13
N ARG A 173 -16.49 0.94 -0.59
CA ARG A 173 -16.13 0.88 -2.02
C ARG A 173 -14.73 0.30 -2.22
N TRP A 174 -13.79 0.72 -1.39
CA TRP A 174 -12.41 0.23 -1.46
C TRP A 174 -12.30 -1.25 -1.10
N ILE A 175 -13.03 -1.71 -0.10
CA ILE A 175 -13.08 -3.14 0.27
C ILE A 175 -13.59 -3.97 -0.91
N ARG A 176 -14.72 -3.56 -1.53
CA ARG A 176 -15.27 -4.26 -2.70
C ARG A 176 -14.30 -4.27 -3.88
N CYS A 177 -13.59 -3.16 -4.10
CA CYS A 177 -12.53 -3.11 -5.10
C CYS A 177 -11.45 -4.15 -4.80
N GLY A 178 -10.90 -4.18 -3.58
CA GLY A 178 -9.87 -5.13 -3.19
C GLY A 178 -10.30 -6.59 -3.32
N GLN A 179 -11.52 -6.93 -2.93
CA GLN A 179 -12.10 -8.26 -3.14
C GLN A 179 -12.17 -8.63 -4.63
N THR A 180 -12.61 -7.68 -5.47
CA THR A 180 -12.66 -7.87 -6.92
C THR A 180 -11.24 -8.07 -7.50
N LEU A 181 -10.26 -7.26 -7.07
CA LEU A 181 -8.90 -7.38 -7.54
C LEU A 181 -8.24 -8.70 -7.15
N ALA A 182 -8.56 -9.24 -5.97
CA ALA A 182 -8.10 -10.57 -5.57
C ALA A 182 -8.56 -11.66 -6.56
N ILE A 183 -9.83 -11.62 -6.96
CA ILE A 183 -10.39 -12.54 -7.95
C ILE A 183 -9.76 -12.31 -9.34
N LEU A 184 -9.70 -11.04 -9.78
CA LEU A 184 -9.20 -10.67 -11.11
C LEU A 184 -7.72 -10.98 -11.31
N SER A 185 -6.91 -10.88 -10.27
CA SER A 185 -5.49 -11.23 -10.31
C SER A 185 -5.21 -12.69 -9.97
N GLY A 186 -6.18 -13.37 -9.32
CA GLY A 186 -5.98 -14.68 -8.72
C GLY A 186 -4.88 -14.68 -7.66
N ALA A 187 -4.70 -13.57 -6.98
CA ALA A 187 -3.69 -13.36 -5.95
C ALA A 187 -4.35 -12.89 -4.64
N TYR A 188 -3.71 -13.12 -3.51
CA TYR A 188 -4.15 -12.45 -2.29
C TYR A 188 -4.04 -10.94 -2.47
N CYS A 189 -5.11 -10.19 -2.17
CA CYS A 189 -5.08 -8.73 -2.21
C CYS A 189 -5.00 -8.18 -0.79
N LEU A 190 -3.86 -7.61 -0.44
CA LEU A 190 -3.61 -7.00 0.85
C LEU A 190 -3.63 -5.48 0.71
N SER A 191 -4.30 -4.82 1.61
CA SER A 191 -4.30 -3.35 1.65
C SER A 191 -4.15 -2.83 3.07
N SER A 192 -3.45 -1.72 3.21
CA SER A 192 -3.37 -0.92 4.43
C SER A 192 -3.83 0.50 4.13
N ASN A 193 -4.28 1.23 5.15
CA ASN A 193 -4.80 2.58 5.02
C ASN A 193 -4.36 3.47 6.16
N ARG A 194 -4.28 4.77 5.91
CA ARG A 194 -4.09 5.78 6.96
C ARG A 194 -5.27 5.79 7.92
N SER A 195 -5.05 6.21 9.17
CA SER A 195 -6.07 6.26 10.23
C SER A 195 -6.02 7.60 10.97
N GLY A 196 -7.04 7.87 11.79
CA GLY A 196 -7.14 9.10 12.56
C GLY A 196 -7.65 10.30 11.75
N HIS A 197 -7.27 11.50 12.18
CA HIS A 197 -7.69 12.74 11.55
C HIS A 197 -6.57 13.33 10.71
N GLY A 198 -6.94 13.79 9.52
CA GLY A 198 -6.12 14.63 8.66
C GLY A 198 -6.46 16.12 8.85
N ASP A 199 -6.03 16.96 7.90
CA ASP A 199 -6.35 18.38 7.89
C ASP A 199 -7.84 18.66 7.80
N GLN A 200 -8.26 19.84 8.27
CA GLN A 200 -9.63 20.35 8.11
C GLN A 200 -10.72 19.35 8.55
N HIS A 201 -10.47 18.58 9.62
CA HIS A 201 -11.39 17.53 10.13
C HIS A 201 -11.60 16.35 9.16
N PHE A 202 -10.77 16.19 8.15
CA PHE A 202 -10.79 15.00 7.29
C PHE A 202 -10.53 13.75 8.13
N GLN A 203 -11.35 12.72 7.94
CA GLN A 203 -11.21 11.46 8.66
C GLN A 203 -10.71 10.36 7.73
N TRP A 204 -9.53 9.84 8.04
CA TRP A 204 -8.96 8.68 7.35
C TRP A 204 -9.76 7.41 7.68
N GLY A 205 -9.85 6.51 6.71
CA GLY A 205 -10.68 5.31 6.82
C GLY A 205 -10.18 4.28 7.84
N GLY A 206 -8.88 4.17 8.06
CA GLY A 206 -8.30 3.21 9.00
C GLY A 206 -8.48 1.74 8.64
N ASN A 207 -9.16 1.43 7.52
CA ASN A 207 -9.46 0.06 7.12
C ASN A 207 -8.45 -0.46 6.12
N GLY A 208 -7.75 -1.52 6.50
CA GLY A 208 -7.02 -2.43 5.63
C GLY A 208 -7.72 -3.78 5.55
N TRP A 209 -7.24 -4.68 4.71
CA TRP A 209 -7.78 -6.03 4.54
C TRP A 209 -6.76 -7.01 3.99
N ILE A 210 -7.10 -8.29 4.13
CA ILE A 210 -6.48 -9.42 3.45
C ILE A 210 -7.60 -10.19 2.76
N ALA A 211 -7.68 -10.13 1.41
CA ALA A 211 -8.69 -10.81 0.61
C ALA A 211 -8.06 -12.03 -0.09
N GLU A 212 -8.80 -13.16 -0.10
CA GLU A 212 -8.31 -14.41 -0.69
C GLU A 212 -8.53 -14.46 -2.21
N PRO A 213 -7.72 -15.23 -2.98
CA PRO A 213 -7.63 -15.12 -4.43
C PRO A 213 -8.80 -15.71 -5.23
N VAL A 214 -9.66 -16.55 -4.64
CA VAL A 214 -10.68 -17.30 -5.39
C VAL A 214 -12.07 -16.69 -5.24
N THR A 215 -12.49 -16.46 -4.01
CA THR A 215 -13.81 -15.89 -3.68
C THR A 215 -13.77 -14.40 -3.40
N GLY A 216 -12.59 -13.87 -3.10
CA GLY A 216 -12.43 -12.49 -2.62
C GLY A 216 -12.87 -12.34 -1.15
N ASP A 217 -13.08 -13.42 -0.41
CA ASP A 217 -13.44 -13.36 1.00
C ASP A 217 -12.37 -12.71 1.84
N LEU A 218 -12.80 -11.92 2.83
CA LEU A 218 -11.89 -11.23 3.75
C LEU A 218 -11.42 -12.19 4.84
N LEU A 219 -10.12 -12.45 4.89
CA LEU A 219 -9.48 -13.26 5.91
C LEU A 219 -9.13 -12.44 7.16
N GLY A 220 -9.05 -11.13 7.02
CA GLY A 220 -8.78 -10.20 8.09
C GLY A 220 -9.01 -8.75 7.64
N THR A 221 -9.42 -7.92 8.57
CA THR A 221 -9.64 -6.49 8.35
C THR A 221 -9.15 -5.69 9.54
N THR A 222 -8.63 -4.49 9.30
CA THR A 222 -8.40 -3.51 10.36
C THR A 222 -9.58 -2.55 10.48
N THR A 223 -9.72 -1.96 11.65
CA THR A 223 -10.69 -0.90 11.94
C THR A 223 -9.98 0.20 12.73
N PRO A 224 -10.60 1.37 12.95
CA PRO A 224 -10.02 2.37 13.85
C PRO A 224 -9.74 1.86 15.27
N GLY A 225 -10.48 0.84 15.75
CA GLY A 225 -10.29 0.21 17.07
C GLY A 225 -9.34 -0.98 17.06
N GLU A 226 -9.15 -1.64 15.91
CA GLU A 226 -8.23 -2.76 15.71
C GLU A 226 -7.25 -2.40 14.57
N LYS A 227 -6.20 -1.67 14.93
CA LYS A 227 -5.29 -1.02 13.98
C LYS A 227 -4.46 -1.99 13.14
N PHE A 228 -4.24 -3.22 13.64
CA PHE A 228 -3.35 -4.21 13.01
C PHE A 228 -4.03 -5.56 12.91
N VAL A 229 -3.78 -6.27 11.82
CA VAL A 229 -4.22 -7.64 11.60
C VAL A 229 -3.08 -8.47 11.01
N THR A 230 -2.87 -9.66 11.51
CA THR A 230 -1.94 -10.64 10.94
C THR A 230 -2.68 -11.94 10.68
N THR A 231 -2.48 -12.49 9.47
CA THR A 231 -3.11 -13.74 9.04
C THR A 231 -2.08 -14.60 8.31
N GLU A 232 -2.08 -15.88 8.61
CA GLU A 232 -1.34 -16.85 7.81
C GLU A 232 -2.07 -17.14 6.51
N ILE A 233 -1.35 -17.10 5.37
CA ILE A 233 -1.89 -17.35 4.04
C ILE A 233 -1.18 -18.52 3.37
N ASP A 234 -1.94 -19.35 2.67
CA ASP A 234 -1.41 -20.45 1.86
C ASP A 234 -1.19 -19.99 0.42
N ILE A 235 0.07 -19.74 0.06
CA ILE A 235 0.46 -19.30 -1.29
C ILE A 235 0.03 -20.28 -2.39
N THR A 236 -0.15 -21.55 -2.08
CA THR A 236 -0.62 -22.53 -3.07
C THR A 236 -2.03 -22.22 -3.59
N LYS A 237 -2.86 -21.54 -2.78
CA LYS A 237 -4.19 -21.09 -3.22
C LYS A 237 -4.10 -20.09 -4.38
N SER A 238 -3.21 -19.09 -4.30
CA SER A 238 -3.04 -18.11 -5.38
C SER A 238 -2.47 -18.75 -6.64
N ARG A 239 -1.52 -19.67 -6.50
CA ARG A 239 -0.95 -20.43 -7.64
C ARG A 239 -2.01 -21.30 -8.33
N ASN A 240 -2.85 -21.96 -7.55
CA ASN A 240 -3.95 -22.79 -8.06
C ASN A 240 -5.08 -21.94 -8.65
N ALA A 241 -5.31 -20.71 -8.15
CA ALA A 241 -6.33 -19.80 -8.66
C ALA A 241 -6.12 -19.44 -10.13
N LYS A 242 -4.88 -19.41 -10.63
CA LYS A 242 -4.56 -19.11 -12.03
C LYS A 242 -5.23 -20.08 -13.02
N ASN A 243 -5.57 -21.27 -12.57
CA ASN A 243 -6.24 -22.31 -13.37
C ASN A 243 -7.76 -22.39 -13.09
N LYS A 244 -8.32 -21.44 -12.31
CA LYS A 244 -9.75 -21.38 -11.98
C LYS A 244 -10.46 -20.25 -12.73
N TYR A 245 -11.82 -20.33 -12.74
CA TYR A 245 -12.63 -19.23 -13.25
C TYR A 245 -12.43 -17.97 -12.39
N PRO A 246 -12.31 -16.77 -13.01
CA PRO A 246 -12.38 -16.51 -14.45
C PRO A 246 -11.04 -16.57 -15.20
N LEU A 247 -9.92 -16.85 -14.55
CA LEU A 247 -8.55 -16.68 -15.08
C LEU A 247 -8.19 -17.65 -16.22
N TYR A 248 -8.85 -18.81 -16.30
CA TYR A 248 -8.63 -19.76 -17.41
C TYR A 248 -9.36 -19.38 -18.69
N VAL A 249 -10.24 -18.37 -18.67
CA VAL A 249 -11.02 -17.98 -19.85
C VAL A 249 -10.11 -17.36 -20.90
N ASN A 250 -10.19 -17.87 -22.16
CA ASN A 250 -9.39 -17.34 -23.25
C ASN A 250 -9.69 -15.86 -23.50
N GLY A 251 -8.66 -15.04 -23.58
CA GLY A 251 -8.76 -13.59 -23.73
C GLY A 251 -8.80 -12.80 -22.41
N TYR A 252 -8.74 -13.50 -21.29
CA TYR A 252 -8.65 -12.89 -19.96
C TYR A 252 -7.33 -12.15 -19.78
#